data_37253aa2e5e06abc549465d76ba18b6a
#
_entry.id   37253aa2e5e06abc549465d76ba18b6a
#
_cell.length_a   1.000
_cell.length_b   1.000
_cell.length_c   1.000
_cell.angle_alpha   90.00
_cell.angle_beta   90.00
_cell.angle_gamma   90.00
#
_symmetry.space_group_name_H-M   'P 1'
#
loop_
_entity.id
_entity.type
_entity.pdbx_description
1 polymer ?
#
loop_
_entity_poly.entity_id
_entity_poly.type
_entity_poly.pdbx_seq_one_letter_code
_entity_poly.pdbx_strand_id
1 'polypeptide(L)'
;MVISVISNFMNIGGNAILIFGFGMGVEGAAISTLVSRIFCAIVVIIQLRRENEPIFIKNYMSIRHEWGLIKKILLIGIPSGIENSMFQFGKLAIQSTVSTLGTVAIAAQAMTNILENLNGIAAIGIGIGLMTVVGQCLGAGRKDEAVYYIKKLSLVSEVVIIASCLIIFILTKPITMLAGMEPASARLCFEMVTFITITKPLCWVPSFIPPYGLRAAGDVKFSMIVSCCTMWLCRVSLCIYLCRVWGFGPIAVWIGMACDWMLRSIIFTARFHSRKWLNHHVID
;
A
#
# COMPACT_ATOMS: atom_id res chain seq x y z
N MET A 1 5.44 -15.93 -8.67
CA MET A 1 5.05 -16.22 -7.28
C MET A 1 6.10 -17.06 -6.56
N VAL A 2 6.44 -18.27 -7.05
CA VAL A 2 7.45 -19.17 -6.42
C VAL A 2 8.80 -18.48 -6.20
N ILE A 3 9.34 -17.78 -7.19
CA ILE A 3 10.62 -17.04 -7.09
C ILE A 3 10.60 -16.02 -5.96
N SER A 4 9.52 -15.28 -5.79
CA SER A 4 9.39 -14.28 -4.71
C SER A 4 9.35 -14.94 -3.33
N VAL A 5 8.71 -16.10 -3.22
CA VAL A 5 8.66 -16.86 -1.97
C VAL A 5 10.07 -17.35 -1.60
N ILE A 6 10.79 -17.96 -2.55
CA ILE A 6 12.17 -18.44 -2.35
C ILE A 6 13.09 -17.26 -1.97
N SER A 7 13.00 -16.13 -2.69
CA SER A 7 13.78 -14.93 -2.40
C SER A 7 13.52 -14.38 -0.98
N ASN A 8 12.27 -14.43 -0.50
CA ASN A 8 11.94 -14.02 0.86
C ASN A 8 12.51 -14.99 1.91
N PHE A 9 12.44 -16.29 1.69
CA PHE A 9 13.08 -17.26 2.59
C PHE A 9 14.60 -17.09 2.62
N MET A 10 15.24 -16.85 1.47
CA MET A 10 16.67 -16.52 1.42
C MET A 10 17.00 -15.24 2.20
N ASN A 11 16.15 -14.22 2.08
CA ASN A 11 16.33 -12.96 2.81
C ASN A 11 16.20 -13.16 4.32
N ILE A 12 15.19 -13.90 4.78
CA ILE A 12 14.98 -14.20 6.21
C ILE A 12 16.15 -15.02 6.75
N GLY A 13 16.54 -16.09 6.06
CA GLY A 13 17.69 -16.94 6.47
C GLY A 13 19.01 -16.18 6.45
N GLY A 14 19.25 -15.39 5.40
CA GLY A 14 20.44 -14.55 5.30
C GLY A 14 20.51 -13.48 6.41
N ASN A 15 19.39 -12.84 6.73
CA ASN A 15 19.31 -11.92 7.87
C ASN A 15 19.64 -12.63 9.18
N ALA A 16 19.07 -13.81 9.42
CA ALA A 16 19.35 -14.56 10.65
C ALA A 16 20.85 -14.92 10.77
N ILE A 17 21.46 -15.39 9.71
CA ILE A 17 22.89 -15.78 9.71
C ILE A 17 23.79 -14.55 9.88
N LEU A 18 23.57 -13.49 9.11
CA LEU A 18 24.47 -12.33 9.10
C LEU A 18 24.31 -11.44 10.35
N ILE A 19 23.09 -11.28 10.85
CA ILE A 19 22.83 -10.46 12.05
C ILE A 19 23.20 -11.21 13.32
N PHE A 20 22.69 -12.44 13.50
CA PHE A 20 22.89 -13.20 14.74
C PHE A 20 24.14 -14.08 14.73
N GLY A 21 24.54 -14.64 13.56
CA GLY A 21 25.72 -15.47 13.45
C GLY A 21 27.03 -14.68 13.36
N PHE A 22 27.07 -13.67 12.48
CA PHE A 22 28.26 -12.84 12.26
C PHE A 22 28.25 -11.51 13.00
N GLY A 23 27.16 -11.12 13.69
CA GLY A 23 27.07 -9.88 14.44
C GLY A 23 27.08 -8.60 13.60
N MET A 24 26.82 -8.69 12.29
CA MET A 24 26.95 -7.57 11.34
C MET A 24 25.87 -6.49 11.47
N GLY A 25 24.85 -6.70 12.29
CA GLY A 25 23.79 -5.71 12.52
C GLY A 25 23.09 -5.25 11.23
N VAL A 26 23.02 -3.92 11.01
CA VAL A 26 22.35 -3.33 9.85
C VAL A 26 23.02 -3.67 8.52
N GLU A 27 24.35 -3.77 8.50
CA GLU A 27 25.11 -4.13 7.29
C GLU A 27 24.76 -5.55 6.82
N GLY A 28 24.63 -6.49 7.75
CA GLY A 28 24.21 -7.86 7.46
C GLY A 28 22.82 -7.93 6.82
N ALA A 29 21.88 -7.13 7.32
CA ALA A 29 20.54 -7.02 6.74
C ALA A 29 20.56 -6.45 5.31
N ALA A 30 21.40 -5.45 5.06
CA ALA A 30 21.57 -4.86 3.73
C ALA A 30 22.15 -5.85 2.72
N ILE A 31 23.22 -6.57 3.10
CA ILE A 31 23.86 -7.58 2.25
C ILE A 31 22.87 -8.73 1.93
N SER A 32 22.18 -9.26 2.93
CA SER A 32 21.17 -10.30 2.73
C SER A 32 20.07 -9.86 1.75
N THR A 33 19.61 -8.63 1.90
CA THR A 33 18.60 -8.06 1.00
C THR A 33 19.14 -7.92 -0.43
N LEU A 34 20.36 -7.44 -0.60
CA LEU A 34 21.01 -7.31 -1.90
C LEU A 34 21.16 -8.67 -2.59
N VAL A 35 21.69 -9.67 -1.89
CA VAL A 35 21.90 -11.02 -2.43
C VAL A 35 20.57 -11.66 -2.86
N SER A 36 19.54 -11.58 -2.03
CA SER A 36 18.21 -12.13 -2.37
C SER A 36 17.55 -11.41 -3.56
N ARG A 37 17.79 -10.10 -3.75
CA ARG A 37 17.32 -9.35 -4.92
C ARG A 37 18.09 -9.71 -6.18
N ILE A 38 19.41 -9.86 -6.11
CA ILE A 38 20.25 -10.32 -7.23
C ILE A 38 19.81 -11.72 -7.68
N PHE A 39 19.62 -12.64 -6.73
CA PHE A 39 19.10 -13.98 -7.02
C PHE A 39 17.76 -13.91 -7.76
N CYS A 40 16.80 -13.13 -7.24
CA CYS A 40 15.49 -12.95 -7.86
C CYS A 40 15.62 -12.43 -9.31
N ALA A 41 16.46 -11.43 -9.54
CA ALA A 41 16.69 -10.85 -10.86
C ALA A 41 17.27 -11.89 -11.84
N ILE A 42 18.29 -12.65 -11.42
CA ILE A 42 18.92 -13.68 -12.26
C ILE A 42 17.91 -14.77 -12.64
N VAL A 43 17.14 -15.28 -11.67
CA VAL A 43 16.16 -16.35 -11.91
C VAL A 43 15.03 -15.86 -12.86
N VAL A 44 14.55 -14.64 -12.69
CA VAL A 44 13.54 -14.04 -13.57
C VAL A 44 14.08 -13.88 -15.00
N ILE A 45 15.33 -13.41 -15.16
CA ILE A 45 15.96 -13.29 -16.50
C ILE A 45 16.10 -14.67 -17.17
N ILE A 46 16.50 -15.70 -16.41
CA ILE A 46 16.60 -17.07 -16.93
C ILE A 46 15.23 -17.60 -17.35
N GLN A 47 14.18 -17.32 -16.55
CA GLN A 47 12.82 -17.76 -16.86
C GLN A 47 12.27 -17.07 -18.10
N LEU A 48 12.52 -15.77 -18.30
CA LEU A 48 12.13 -15.02 -19.49
C LEU A 48 12.82 -15.50 -20.79
N ARG A 49 13.88 -16.32 -20.69
CA ARG A 49 14.52 -16.95 -21.84
C ARG A 49 13.87 -18.26 -22.27
N ARG A 50 12.99 -18.85 -21.45
CA ARG A 50 12.33 -20.12 -21.79
C ARG A 50 11.23 -19.89 -22.82
N GLU A 51 11.34 -20.54 -23.97
CA GLU A 51 10.38 -20.43 -25.08
C GLU A 51 8.98 -21.03 -24.75
N ASN A 52 8.88 -21.83 -23.68
CA ASN A 52 7.62 -22.45 -23.24
C ASN A 52 6.74 -21.52 -22.39
N GLU A 53 7.21 -20.33 -22.05
CA GLU A 53 6.44 -19.37 -21.26
C GLU A 53 5.60 -18.43 -22.15
N PRO A 54 4.41 -17.97 -21.71
CA PRO A 54 3.55 -17.07 -22.49
C PRO A 54 4.24 -15.78 -22.92
N ILE A 55 5.25 -15.35 -22.18
CA ILE A 55 6.07 -14.17 -22.46
C ILE A 55 7.53 -14.61 -22.43
N PHE A 56 8.20 -14.56 -23.58
CA PHE A 56 9.61 -14.87 -23.69
C PHE A 56 10.35 -13.83 -24.54
N ILE A 57 11.62 -13.60 -24.23
CA ILE A 57 12.48 -12.64 -24.91
C ILE A 57 13.62 -13.43 -25.58
N LYS A 58 13.57 -13.54 -26.92
CA LYS A 58 14.62 -14.23 -27.71
C LYS A 58 15.92 -13.42 -27.77
N ASN A 59 15.84 -12.13 -27.92
CA ASN A 59 17.01 -11.30 -28.22
C ASN A 59 16.95 -9.95 -27.47
N TYR A 60 17.74 -9.82 -26.43
CA TYR A 60 17.80 -8.59 -25.62
C TYR A 60 18.42 -7.38 -26.36
N MET A 61 19.20 -7.65 -27.45
CA MET A 61 19.86 -6.62 -28.26
C MET A 61 18.95 -6.09 -29.39
N SER A 62 17.81 -6.76 -29.70
CA SER A 62 16.90 -6.37 -30.78
C SER A 62 15.65 -5.64 -30.25
N ILE A 63 15.79 -4.79 -29.24
CA ILE A 63 14.67 -4.02 -28.70
C ILE A 63 14.40 -2.84 -29.64
N ARG A 64 13.29 -2.90 -30.35
CA ARG A 64 12.78 -1.73 -31.12
C ARG A 64 12.01 -0.82 -30.19
N HIS A 65 12.37 0.46 -30.17
CA HIS A 65 11.70 1.48 -29.39
C HIS A 65 10.37 1.87 -30.07
N GLU A 66 9.27 1.38 -29.56
CA GLU A 66 7.93 1.79 -29.99
C GLU A 66 7.44 2.97 -29.15
N TRP A 67 7.77 4.17 -29.58
CA TRP A 67 7.42 5.41 -28.88
C TRP A 67 5.91 5.54 -28.60
N GLY A 68 5.06 5.02 -29.47
CA GLY A 68 3.61 5.00 -29.26
C GLY A 68 3.19 4.21 -28.01
N LEU A 69 3.74 3.01 -27.86
CA LEU A 69 3.50 2.16 -26.68
C LEU A 69 4.11 2.74 -25.41
N ILE A 70 5.35 3.23 -25.48
CA ILE A 70 6.05 3.87 -24.37
C ILE A 70 5.23 5.07 -23.86
N LYS A 71 4.73 5.93 -24.75
CA LYS A 71 3.90 7.08 -24.38
C LYS A 71 2.60 6.66 -23.65
N LYS A 72 1.93 5.60 -24.14
CA LYS A 72 0.73 5.05 -23.48
C LYS A 72 1.04 4.54 -22.07
N ILE A 73 2.14 3.81 -21.88
CA ILE A 73 2.58 3.32 -20.57
C ILE A 73 2.94 4.48 -19.63
N LEU A 74 3.68 5.47 -20.12
CA LEU A 74 4.07 6.64 -19.32
C LEU A 74 2.87 7.51 -18.93
N LEU A 75 1.85 7.60 -19.77
CA LEU A 75 0.63 8.35 -19.47
C LEU A 75 -0.14 7.80 -18.26
N ILE A 76 0.01 6.52 -17.97
CA ILE A 76 -0.54 5.87 -16.78
C ILE A 76 0.49 5.84 -15.66
N GLY A 77 1.74 5.57 -15.98
CA GLY A 77 2.82 5.40 -15.01
C GLY A 77 3.24 6.67 -14.31
N ILE A 78 3.34 7.79 -15.04
CA ILE A 78 3.75 9.09 -14.45
C ILE A 78 2.77 9.57 -13.38
N PRO A 79 1.44 9.63 -13.62
CA PRO A 79 0.50 10.02 -12.57
C PRO A 79 0.56 9.10 -11.34
N SER A 80 0.67 7.79 -11.54
CA SER A 80 0.82 6.84 -10.43
C SER A 80 2.13 7.03 -9.67
N GLY A 81 3.22 7.34 -10.37
CA GLY A 81 4.51 7.65 -9.78
C GLY A 81 4.47 8.94 -8.94
N ILE A 82 3.86 10.00 -9.45
CA ILE A 82 3.64 11.26 -8.72
C ILE A 82 2.80 11.01 -7.47
N GLU A 83 1.69 10.26 -7.58
CA GLU A 83 0.86 9.91 -6.43
C GLU A 83 1.67 9.21 -5.33
N ASN A 84 2.43 8.17 -5.69
CA ASN A 84 3.27 7.45 -4.73
C ASN A 84 4.35 8.34 -4.10
N SER A 85 5.00 9.19 -4.89
CA SER A 85 6.00 10.14 -4.38
C SER A 85 5.40 11.13 -3.39
N MET A 86 4.26 11.73 -3.73
CA MET A 86 3.54 12.66 -2.84
C MET A 86 3.09 11.99 -1.54
N PHE A 87 2.71 10.70 -1.60
CA PHE A 87 2.42 9.90 -0.42
C PHE A 87 3.64 9.72 0.48
N GLN A 88 4.79 9.41 -0.08
CA GLN A 88 6.02 9.22 0.71
C GLN A 88 6.50 10.54 1.32
N PHE A 89 6.43 11.65 0.59
CA PHE A 89 6.72 12.98 1.14
C PHE A 89 5.76 13.33 2.29
N GLY A 90 4.46 13.05 2.14
CA GLY A 90 3.49 13.26 3.22
C GLY A 90 3.78 12.41 4.46
N LYS A 91 4.19 11.15 4.30
CA LYS A 91 4.63 10.30 5.41
C LYS A 91 5.87 10.87 6.11
N LEU A 92 6.84 11.39 5.35
CA LEU A 92 8.03 12.03 5.92
C LEU A 92 7.68 13.29 6.73
N ALA A 93 6.77 14.13 6.23
CA ALA A 93 6.30 15.31 6.95
C ALA A 93 5.60 14.94 8.28
N ILE A 94 4.77 13.91 8.27
CA ILE A 94 4.13 13.38 9.48
C ILE A 94 5.19 12.80 10.43
N GLN A 95 6.14 12.02 9.94
CA GLN A 95 7.20 11.43 10.76
C GLN A 95 8.07 12.50 11.41
N SER A 96 8.39 13.57 10.67
CA SER A 96 9.09 14.75 11.22
C SER A 96 8.29 15.42 12.34
N THR A 97 6.97 15.49 12.22
CA THR A 97 6.10 16.03 13.29
C THR A 97 6.07 15.10 14.51
N VAL A 98 5.96 13.78 14.30
CA VAL A 98 5.97 12.82 15.41
C VAL A 98 7.31 12.79 16.13
N SER A 99 8.43 13.01 15.44
CA SER A 99 9.76 13.03 16.06
C SER A 99 9.93 14.14 17.10
N THR A 100 9.14 15.19 17.02
CA THR A 100 9.15 16.28 18.05
C THR A 100 8.40 15.91 19.33
N LEU A 101 7.64 14.80 19.35
CA LEU A 101 6.84 14.36 20.49
C LEU A 101 7.59 13.45 21.48
N GLY A 102 8.86 13.17 21.21
CA GLY A 102 9.73 12.34 22.06
C GLY A 102 9.75 10.85 21.69
N THR A 103 10.68 10.13 22.34
CA THR A 103 11.01 8.73 22.00
C THR A 103 9.85 7.76 22.21
N VAL A 104 9.04 7.96 23.25
CA VAL A 104 7.85 7.17 23.56
C VAL A 104 6.83 7.22 22.43
N ALA A 105 6.57 8.42 21.91
CA ALA A 105 5.65 8.62 20.79
C ALA A 105 6.19 8.01 19.48
N ILE A 106 7.49 8.15 19.23
CA ILE A 106 8.14 7.57 18.03
C ILE A 106 8.04 6.04 18.07
N ALA A 107 8.35 5.40 19.19
CA ALA A 107 8.28 3.94 19.33
C ALA A 107 6.83 3.43 19.17
N ALA A 108 5.87 4.09 19.83
CA ALA A 108 4.46 3.76 19.72
C ALA A 108 3.96 3.88 18.25
N GLN A 109 4.30 4.99 17.58
CA GLN A 109 3.91 5.23 16.19
C GLN A 109 4.55 4.22 15.22
N ALA A 110 5.82 3.88 15.42
CA ALA A 110 6.52 2.89 14.59
C ALA A 110 5.86 1.51 14.69
N MET A 111 5.57 1.04 15.92
CA MET A 111 4.88 -0.22 16.13
C MET A 111 3.46 -0.20 15.54
N THR A 112 2.72 0.87 15.76
CA THR A 112 1.36 1.02 15.21
C THR A 112 1.36 1.00 13.67
N ASN A 113 2.36 1.63 13.02
CA ASN A 113 2.52 1.56 11.57
C ASN A 113 2.79 0.13 11.07
N ILE A 114 3.60 -0.66 11.80
CA ILE A 114 3.85 -2.06 11.46
C ILE A 114 2.54 -2.87 11.53
N LEU A 115 1.79 -2.72 12.63
CA LEU A 115 0.52 -3.41 12.82
C LEU A 115 -0.54 -3.00 11.79
N GLU A 116 -0.60 -1.72 11.44
CA GLU A 116 -1.50 -1.20 10.42
C GLU A 116 -1.17 -1.72 9.02
N ASN A 117 0.12 -1.76 8.65
CA ASN A 117 0.56 -2.34 7.39
C ASN A 117 0.23 -3.83 7.32
N LEU A 118 0.49 -4.60 8.37
CA LEU A 118 0.17 -6.03 8.43
C LEU A 118 -1.33 -6.27 8.23
N ASN A 119 -2.16 -5.44 8.85
CA ASN A 119 -3.61 -5.46 8.71
C ASN A 119 -4.07 -5.22 7.26
N GLY A 120 -3.38 -4.37 6.49
CA GLY A 120 -3.76 -3.96 5.13
C GLY A 120 -3.32 -4.92 4.02
N ILE A 121 -2.33 -5.79 4.24
CA ILE A 121 -1.66 -6.58 3.19
C ILE A 121 -2.64 -7.40 2.36
N ALA A 122 -3.55 -8.14 3.01
CA ALA A 122 -4.47 -9.04 2.33
C ALA A 122 -5.47 -8.27 1.44
N ALA A 123 -6.01 -7.16 1.93
CA ALA A 123 -6.94 -6.33 1.18
C ALA A 123 -6.26 -5.61 0.00
N ILE A 124 -5.00 -5.16 0.18
CA ILE A 124 -4.19 -4.60 -0.92
C ILE A 124 -3.97 -5.67 -2.00
N GLY A 125 -3.69 -6.91 -1.62
CA GLY A 125 -3.59 -8.03 -2.56
C GLY A 125 -4.86 -8.24 -3.38
N ILE A 126 -6.04 -8.18 -2.74
CA ILE A 126 -7.33 -8.23 -3.44
C ILE A 126 -7.48 -7.04 -4.39
N GLY A 127 -7.08 -5.83 -3.98
CA GLY A 127 -7.12 -4.62 -4.82
C GLY A 127 -6.27 -4.75 -6.09
N ILE A 128 -5.06 -5.30 -5.98
CA ILE A 128 -4.18 -5.57 -7.13
C ILE A 128 -4.82 -6.61 -8.08
N GLY A 129 -5.38 -7.68 -7.54
CA GLY A 129 -6.12 -8.68 -8.30
C GLY A 129 -7.35 -8.07 -9.00
N LEU A 130 -8.09 -7.19 -8.31
CA LEU A 130 -9.23 -6.46 -8.87
C LEU A 130 -8.83 -5.63 -10.09
N MET A 131 -7.68 -4.95 -10.06
CA MET A 131 -7.19 -4.16 -11.19
C MET A 131 -7.02 -5.01 -12.44
N THR A 132 -6.49 -6.23 -12.29
CA THR A 132 -6.31 -7.19 -13.41
C THR A 132 -7.66 -7.66 -13.96
N VAL A 133 -8.58 -8.08 -13.06
CA VAL A 133 -9.91 -8.57 -13.47
C VAL A 133 -10.71 -7.48 -14.18
N VAL A 134 -10.74 -6.27 -13.64
CA VAL A 134 -11.43 -5.14 -14.25
C VAL A 134 -10.83 -4.78 -15.61
N GLY A 135 -9.49 -4.79 -15.72
CA GLY A 135 -8.81 -4.56 -17.00
C GLY A 135 -9.21 -5.58 -18.07
N GLN A 136 -9.30 -6.86 -17.71
CA GLN A 136 -9.75 -7.92 -18.61
C GLN A 136 -11.23 -7.76 -19.01
N CYS A 137 -12.12 -7.44 -18.06
CA CYS A 137 -13.54 -7.21 -18.35
C CYS A 137 -13.73 -6.02 -19.29
N LEU A 138 -13.02 -4.92 -19.07
CA LEU A 138 -13.10 -3.73 -19.93
C LEU A 138 -12.50 -3.98 -21.32
N GLY A 139 -11.38 -4.70 -21.39
CA GLY A 139 -10.77 -5.11 -22.66
C GLY A 139 -11.67 -6.03 -23.49
N ALA A 140 -12.52 -6.83 -22.84
CA ALA A 140 -13.54 -7.67 -23.48
C ALA A 140 -14.86 -6.93 -23.75
N GLY A 141 -14.97 -5.62 -23.47
CA GLY A 141 -16.18 -4.81 -23.63
C GLY A 141 -17.28 -5.05 -22.58
N ARG A 142 -17.03 -5.87 -21.56
CA ARG A 142 -18.00 -6.30 -20.53
C ARG A 142 -18.04 -5.33 -19.34
N LYS A 143 -18.59 -4.14 -19.55
CA LYS A 143 -18.63 -3.05 -18.55
C LYS A 143 -19.42 -3.39 -17.30
N ASP A 144 -20.54 -4.09 -17.42
CA ASP A 144 -21.38 -4.45 -16.25
C ASP A 144 -20.71 -5.49 -15.36
N GLU A 145 -19.96 -6.43 -15.93
CA GLU A 145 -19.14 -7.37 -15.17
C GLU A 145 -18.03 -6.64 -14.38
N ALA A 146 -17.38 -5.63 -14.98
CA ALA A 146 -16.39 -4.82 -14.29
C ALA A 146 -16.98 -4.16 -13.04
N VAL A 147 -18.18 -3.57 -13.15
CA VAL A 147 -18.90 -2.98 -12.01
C VAL A 147 -19.25 -4.02 -10.96
N TYR A 148 -19.71 -5.20 -11.39
CA TYR A 148 -20.03 -6.31 -10.48
C TYR A 148 -18.79 -6.75 -9.68
N TYR A 149 -17.64 -6.97 -10.35
CA TYR A 149 -16.42 -7.40 -9.67
C TYR A 149 -15.88 -6.34 -8.71
N ILE A 150 -15.95 -5.05 -9.05
CA ILE A 150 -15.55 -3.99 -8.11
C ILE A 150 -16.39 -4.06 -6.83
N LYS A 151 -17.71 -4.17 -6.93
CA LYS A 151 -18.59 -4.30 -5.76
C LYS A 151 -18.31 -5.56 -4.96
N LYS A 152 -18.21 -6.70 -5.65
CA LYS A 152 -18.02 -8.02 -4.99
C LYS A 152 -16.68 -8.10 -4.27
N LEU A 153 -15.58 -7.68 -4.92
CA LEU A 153 -14.25 -7.72 -4.32
C LEU A 153 -14.07 -6.64 -3.24
N SER A 154 -14.76 -5.50 -3.33
CA SER A 154 -14.83 -4.54 -2.23
C SER A 154 -15.49 -5.15 -1.00
N LEU A 155 -16.60 -5.87 -1.17
CA LEU A 155 -17.26 -6.57 -0.05
C LEU A 155 -16.34 -7.65 0.58
N VAL A 156 -15.66 -8.43 -0.26
CA VAL A 156 -14.69 -9.43 0.23
C VAL A 156 -13.56 -8.74 0.99
N SER A 157 -13.03 -7.63 0.46
CA SER A 157 -11.99 -6.85 1.14
C SER A 157 -12.47 -6.30 2.48
N GLU A 158 -13.75 -5.91 2.59
CA GLU A 158 -14.34 -5.44 3.84
C GLU A 158 -14.34 -6.53 4.90
N VAL A 159 -14.81 -7.73 4.56
CA VAL A 159 -14.79 -8.88 5.47
C VAL A 159 -13.36 -9.21 5.93
N VAL A 160 -12.40 -9.19 5.00
CA VAL A 160 -10.99 -9.44 5.30
C VAL A 160 -10.41 -8.36 6.22
N ILE A 161 -10.73 -7.08 6.00
CA ILE A 161 -10.28 -5.99 6.87
C ILE A 161 -10.87 -6.11 8.27
N ILE A 162 -12.17 -6.41 8.40
CA ILE A 162 -12.80 -6.60 9.71
C ILE A 162 -12.11 -7.75 10.46
N ALA A 163 -11.93 -8.90 9.81
CA ALA A 163 -11.28 -10.05 10.42
C ALA A 163 -9.84 -9.73 10.84
N SER A 164 -9.04 -9.08 9.97
CA SER A 164 -7.66 -8.71 10.27
C SER A 164 -7.56 -7.64 11.36
N CYS A 165 -8.49 -6.68 11.42
CA CYS A 165 -8.58 -5.70 12.50
C CYS A 165 -8.80 -6.38 13.86
N LEU A 166 -9.71 -7.33 13.93
CA LEU A 166 -9.97 -8.08 15.17
C LEU A 166 -8.76 -8.91 15.58
N ILE A 167 -8.12 -9.60 14.64
CA ILE A 167 -6.91 -10.39 14.93
C ILE A 167 -5.79 -9.50 15.45
N ILE A 168 -5.49 -8.40 14.76
CA ILE A 168 -4.43 -7.47 15.15
C ILE A 168 -4.74 -6.82 16.50
N PHE A 169 -6.00 -6.45 16.76
CA PHE A 169 -6.41 -5.90 18.04
C PHE A 169 -6.10 -6.86 19.20
N ILE A 170 -6.47 -8.15 19.06
CA ILE A 170 -6.20 -9.19 20.07
C ILE A 170 -4.69 -9.40 20.24
N LEU A 171 -3.94 -9.41 19.13
CA LEU A 171 -2.49 -9.67 19.12
C LEU A 171 -1.65 -8.45 19.53
N THR A 172 -2.21 -7.25 19.59
CA THR A 172 -1.44 -6.03 19.90
C THR A 172 -0.74 -6.14 21.24
N LYS A 173 -1.41 -6.58 22.32
CA LYS A 173 -0.80 -6.74 23.65
C LYS A 173 0.34 -7.77 23.66
N PRO A 174 0.16 -9.03 23.19
CA PRO A 174 1.27 -9.97 23.14
C PRO A 174 2.42 -9.51 22.24
N ILE A 175 2.15 -8.86 21.11
CA ILE A 175 3.21 -8.35 20.22
C ILE A 175 4.02 -7.23 20.89
N THR A 176 3.38 -6.27 21.55
CA THR A 176 4.09 -5.19 22.25
C THR A 176 4.93 -5.70 23.42
N MET A 177 4.46 -6.75 24.13
CA MET A 177 5.22 -7.42 25.19
C MET A 177 6.44 -8.18 24.61
N LEU A 178 6.25 -8.94 23.55
CA LEU A 178 7.35 -9.68 22.88
C LEU A 178 8.39 -8.73 22.27
N ALA A 179 7.96 -7.56 21.80
CA ALA A 179 8.87 -6.52 21.29
C ALA A 179 9.64 -5.77 22.41
N GLY A 180 9.41 -6.08 23.68
CA GLY A 180 10.09 -5.42 24.80
C GLY A 180 9.79 -3.91 24.88
N MET A 181 8.61 -3.47 24.46
CA MET A 181 8.25 -2.05 24.47
C MET A 181 8.08 -1.53 25.90
N GLU A 182 8.55 -0.30 26.12
CA GLU A 182 8.28 0.42 27.35
C GLU A 182 6.77 0.53 27.62
N PRO A 183 6.29 0.36 28.87
CA PRO A 183 4.86 0.37 29.19
C PRO A 183 4.11 1.61 28.70
N ALA A 184 4.74 2.79 28.72
CA ALA A 184 4.15 4.03 28.21
C ALA A 184 3.93 3.97 26.67
N SER A 185 4.93 3.50 25.92
CA SER A 185 4.84 3.32 24.47
C SER A 185 3.83 2.24 24.07
N ALA A 186 3.78 1.13 24.82
CA ALA A 186 2.83 0.05 24.58
C ALA A 186 1.38 0.51 24.80
N ARG A 187 1.11 1.31 25.83
CA ARG A 187 -0.21 1.89 26.09
C ARG A 187 -0.66 2.81 24.95
N LEU A 188 0.20 3.74 24.52
CA LEU A 188 -0.08 4.63 23.39
C LEU A 188 -0.33 3.84 22.10
N CYS A 189 0.46 2.80 21.84
CA CYS A 189 0.27 1.92 20.68
C CYS A 189 -1.11 1.25 20.74
N PHE A 190 -1.51 0.73 21.90
CA PHE A 190 -2.82 0.10 22.09
C PHE A 190 -3.98 1.08 21.85
N GLU A 191 -3.88 2.31 22.34
CA GLU A 191 -4.87 3.37 22.11
C GLU A 191 -5.02 3.68 20.61
N MET A 192 -3.88 3.84 19.89
CA MET A 192 -3.88 4.09 18.45
C MET A 192 -4.44 2.91 17.66
N VAL A 193 -4.08 1.67 17.99
CA VAL A 193 -4.62 0.46 17.32
C VAL A 193 -6.12 0.33 17.59
N THR A 194 -6.60 0.66 18.78
CA THR A 194 -8.03 0.67 19.11
C THR A 194 -8.78 1.63 18.20
N PHE A 195 -8.26 2.84 18.04
CA PHE A 195 -8.83 3.85 17.14
C PHE A 195 -8.88 3.36 15.69
N ILE A 196 -7.78 2.74 15.20
CA ILE A 196 -7.70 2.17 13.85
C ILE A 196 -8.72 1.04 13.67
N THR A 197 -8.84 0.14 14.64
CA THR A 197 -9.76 -1.00 14.59
C THR A 197 -11.21 -0.58 14.40
N ILE A 198 -11.59 0.58 14.94
CA ILE A 198 -12.94 1.14 14.79
C ILE A 198 -13.10 1.88 13.46
N THR A 199 -12.13 2.71 13.08
CA THR A 199 -12.25 3.63 11.94
C THR A 199 -11.93 2.98 10.60
N LYS A 200 -11.00 2.01 10.57
CA LYS A 200 -10.54 1.37 9.33
C LYS A 200 -11.64 0.61 8.59
N PRO A 201 -12.45 -0.26 9.22
CA PRO A 201 -13.55 -0.94 8.56
C PRO A 201 -14.57 0.02 7.92
N LEU A 202 -14.82 1.17 8.55
CA LEU A 202 -15.83 2.11 8.07
C LEU A 202 -15.42 2.87 6.80
N CYS A 203 -14.13 3.19 6.66
CA CYS A 203 -13.70 4.18 5.67
C CYS A 203 -12.59 3.69 4.73
N TRP A 204 -11.80 2.69 5.13
CA TRP A 204 -10.60 2.33 4.40
C TRP A 204 -10.89 1.62 3.07
N VAL A 205 -11.80 0.63 3.07
CA VAL A 205 -12.09 -0.15 1.87
C VAL A 205 -12.68 0.70 0.75
N PRO A 206 -13.71 1.55 0.99
CA PRO A 206 -14.23 2.43 -0.05
C PRO A 206 -13.20 3.46 -0.54
N SER A 207 -12.18 3.79 0.28
CA SER A 207 -11.12 4.73 -0.07
C SER A 207 -10.04 4.13 -0.95
N PHE A 208 -9.74 2.83 -0.81
CA PHE A 208 -8.58 2.21 -1.47
C PHE A 208 -8.93 1.17 -2.52
N ILE A 209 -10.00 0.39 -2.35
CA ILE A 209 -10.30 -0.71 -3.27
C ILE A 209 -10.94 -0.24 -4.59
N PRO A 210 -12.00 0.61 -4.63
CA PRO A 210 -12.55 1.10 -5.87
C PRO A 210 -11.55 1.83 -6.78
N PRO A 211 -10.59 2.64 -6.26
CA PRO A 211 -9.55 3.27 -7.07
C PRO A 211 -8.72 2.31 -7.92
N TYR A 212 -8.52 1.05 -7.50
CA TYR A 212 -7.84 0.05 -8.34
C TYR A 212 -8.66 -0.23 -9.61
N GLY A 213 -9.98 -0.32 -9.49
CA GLY A 213 -10.87 -0.47 -10.65
C GLY A 213 -10.89 0.77 -11.54
N LEU A 214 -10.92 1.97 -10.95
CA LEU A 214 -10.86 3.24 -11.70
C LEU A 214 -9.55 3.37 -12.49
N ARG A 215 -8.42 2.99 -11.87
CA ARG A 215 -7.11 2.97 -12.55
C ARG A 215 -7.05 1.97 -13.69
N ALA A 216 -7.64 0.78 -13.52
CA ALA A 216 -7.75 -0.21 -14.58
C ALA A 216 -8.56 0.30 -15.78
N ALA A 217 -9.53 1.17 -15.53
CA ALA A 217 -10.33 1.83 -16.57
C ALA A 217 -9.65 3.06 -17.20
N GLY A 218 -8.43 3.44 -16.74
CA GLY A 218 -7.70 4.61 -17.28
C GLY A 218 -8.00 5.93 -16.55
N ASP A 219 -8.87 5.97 -15.56
CA ASP A 219 -9.18 7.18 -14.77
C ASP A 219 -8.12 7.45 -13.69
N VAL A 220 -6.84 7.39 -14.11
CA VAL A 220 -5.66 7.49 -13.22
C VAL A 220 -5.46 8.91 -12.72
N LYS A 221 -5.69 9.92 -13.58
CA LYS A 221 -5.50 11.34 -13.24
C LYS A 221 -6.44 11.78 -12.12
N PHE A 222 -7.71 11.38 -12.18
CA PHE A 222 -8.67 11.67 -11.13
C PHE A 222 -8.23 11.04 -9.80
N SER A 223 -7.85 9.76 -9.82
CA SER A 223 -7.35 9.03 -8.65
C SER A 223 -6.15 9.73 -8.02
N MET A 224 -5.17 10.14 -8.84
CA MET A 224 -3.97 10.88 -8.41
C MET A 224 -4.34 12.22 -7.74
N ILE A 225 -5.16 13.05 -8.40
CA ILE A 225 -5.51 14.38 -7.88
C ILE A 225 -6.22 14.26 -6.53
N VAL A 226 -7.23 13.40 -6.44
CA VAL A 226 -7.97 13.18 -5.19
C VAL A 226 -7.04 12.69 -4.10
N SER A 227 -6.21 11.68 -4.38
CA SER A 227 -5.28 11.12 -3.41
C SER A 227 -4.24 12.14 -2.91
N CYS A 228 -3.66 12.94 -3.81
CA CYS A 228 -2.71 13.98 -3.42
C CYS A 228 -3.37 15.10 -2.61
N CYS A 229 -4.53 15.59 -3.04
CA CYS A 229 -5.23 16.66 -2.34
C CYS A 229 -5.66 16.23 -0.94
N THR A 230 -6.28 15.06 -0.78
CA THR A 230 -6.71 14.58 0.54
C THR A 230 -5.55 14.29 1.46
N MET A 231 -4.45 13.71 0.94
CA MET A 231 -3.24 13.46 1.71
C MET A 231 -2.66 14.75 2.29
N TRP A 232 -2.52 15.81 1.49
CA TRP A 232 -1.88 17.05 1.93
C TRP A 232 -2.82 17.96 2.71
N LEU A 233 -4.04 18.18 2.22
CA LEU A 233 -5.01 19.09 2.87
C LEU A 233 -5.60 18.50 4.14
N CYS A 234 -5.94 17.21 4.16
CA CYS A 234 -6.56 16.59 5.33
C CYS A 234 -5.52 15.94 6.23
N ARG A 235 -4.78 14.94 5.72
CA ARG A 235 -3.93 14.12 6.58
C ARG A 235 -2.73 14.89 7.14
N VAL A 236 -1.92 15.54 6.27
CA VAL A 236 -0.70 16.24 6.72
C VAL A 236 -1.05 17.50 7.48
N SER A 237 -1.90 18.37 6.92
CA SER A 237 -2.24 19.65 7.56
C SER A 237 -2.98 19.46 8.87
N LEU A 238 -3.96 18.56 8.93
CA LEU A 238 -4.70 18.28 10.16
C LEU A 238 -3.82 17.63 11.22
N CYS A 239 -2.93 16.71 10.82
CA CYS A 239 -1.97 16.11 11.75
C CYS A 239 -1.07 17.17 12.40
N ILE A 240 -0.47 18.06 11.60
CA ILE A 240 0.41 19.12 12.08
C ILE A 240 -0.38 20.07 13.00
N TYR A 241 -1.59 20.47 12.61
CA TYR A 241 -2.44 21.34 13.37
C TYR A 241 -2.82 20.73 14.72
N LEU A 242 -3.30 19.48 14.75
CA LEU A 242 -3.69 18.79 15.99
C LEU A 242 -2.50 18.52 16.92
N CYS A 243 -1.32 18.20 16.35
CA CYS A 243 -0.12 17.99 17.15
C CYS A 243 0.41 19.28 17.76
N ARG A 244 0.48 20.39 16.99
CA ARG A 244 1.15 21.63 17.42
C ARG A 244 0.23 22.58 18.20
N VAL A 245 -1.06 22.65 17.82
CA VAL A 245 -2.00 23.61 18.43
C VAL A 245 -2.77 22.98 19.58
N TRP A 246 -3.26 21.75 19.40
CA TRP A 246 -4.12 21.09 20.38
C TRP A 246 -3.39 20.09 21.28
N GLY A 247 -2.13 19.75 20.98
CA GLY A 247 -1.34 18.86 21.82
C GLY A 247 -1.84 17.42 21.92
N PHE A 248 -2.60 16.93 20.92
CA PHE A 248 -3.17 15.57 20.94
C PHE A 248 -2.12 14.43 20.89
N GLY A 249 -0.83 14.77 20.71
CA GLY A 249 0.22 13.77 20.66
C GLY A 249 0.13 12.88 19.40
N PRO A 250 0.65 11.62 19.43
CA PRO A 250 0.74 10.78 18.25
C PRO A 250 -0.61 10.29 17.71
N ILE A 251 -1.69 10.33 18.49
CA ILE A 251 -3.05 9.97 18.04
C ILE A 251 -3.56 10.91 16.94
N ALA A 252 -3.06 12.16 16.91
CA ALA A 252 -3.40 13.15 15.88
C ALA A 252 -3.10 12.65 14.45
N VAL A 253 -2.07 11.81 14.29
CA VAL A 253 -1.73 11.18 13.00
C VAL A 253 -2.89 10.32 12.51
N TRP A 254 -3.48 9.53 13.40
CA TRP A 254 -4.56 8.59 13.08
C TRP A 254 -5.90 9.28 12.86
N ILE A 255 -6.15 10.37 13.60
CA ILE A 255 -7.30 11.25 13.35
C ILE A 255 -7.18 11.86 11.95
N GLY A 256 -6.02 12.39 11.58
CA GLY A 256 -5.77 12.90 10.24
C GLY A 256 -5.93 11.85 9.14
N MET A 257 -5.48 10.60 9.41
CA MET A 257 -5.69 9.48 8.51
C MET A 257 -7.17 9.11 8.35
N ALA A 258 -7.91 9.06 9.43
CA ALA A 258 -9.34 8.75 9.40
C ALA A 258 -10.12 9.81 8.58
N CYS A 259 -9.81 11.09 8.76
CA CYS A 259 -10.40 12.18 7.96
C CYS A 259 -10.06 12.05 6.46
N ASP A 260 -8.80 11.74 6.13
CA ASP A 260 -8.38 11.46 4.75
C ASP A 260 -9.17 10.29 4.16
N TRP A 261 -9.29 9.17 4.88
CA TRP A 261 -10.04 8.00 4.43
C TRP A 261 -11.53 8.30 4.24
N MET A 262 -12.16 9.04 5.17
CA MET A 262 -13.56 9.42 5.06
C MET A 262 -13.81 10.27 3.80
N LEU A 263 -13.00 11.30 3.58
CA LEU A 263 -13.15 12.19 2.43
C LEU A 263 -12.93 11.45 1.11
N ARG A 264 -11.89 10.61 1.05
CA ARG A 264 -11.62 9.74 -0.10
C ARG A 264 -12.77 8.76 -0.36
N SER A 265 -13.28 8.13 0.68
CA SER A 265 -14.41 7.20 0.60
C SER A 265 -15.61 7.87 -0.07
N ILE A 266 -15.97 9.07 0.34
CA ILE A 266 -17.08 9.84 -0.24
C ILE A 266 -16.81 10.15 -1.72
N ILE A 267 -15.64 10.70 -2.04
CA ILE A 267 -15.30 11.13 -3.40
C ILE A 267 -15.23 9.92 -4.36
N PHE A 268 -14.56 8.84 -3.97
CA PHE A 268 -14.41 7.66 -4.83
C PHE A 268 -15.73 6.89 -4.98
N THR A 269 -16.55 6.82 -3.93
CA THR A 269 -17.88 6.23 -4.02
C THR A 269 -18.79 7.04 -4.95
N ALA A 270 -18.78 8.36 -4.85
CA ALA A 270 -19.52 9.25 -5.76
C ALA A 270 -19.03 9.07 -7.22
N ARG A 271 -17.70 9.01 -7.44
CA ARG A 271 -17.13 8.78 -8.78
C ARG A 271 -17.53 7.42 -9.34
N PHE A 272 -17.49 6.38 -8.53
CA PHE A 272 -17.90 5.03 -8.91
C PHE A 272 -19.37 4.99 -9.34
N HIS A 273 -20.28 5.59 -8.57
CA HIS A 273 -21.72 5.62 -8.87
C HIS A 273 -22.05 6.45 -10.12
N SER A 274 -21.29 7.51 -10.39
CA SER A 274 -21.50 8.35 -11.59
C SER A 274 -21.22 7.61 -12.90
N ARG A 275 -20.61 6.42 -12.87
CA ARG A 275 -20.19 5.61 -14.04
C ARG A 275 -19.34 6.37 -15.08
N LYS A 276 -18.91 7.60 -14.82
CA LYS A 276 -18.10 8.40 -15.76
C LYS A 276 -16.75 7.77 -16.09
N TRP A 277 -16.22 6.94 -15.18
CA TRP A 277 -14.98 6.21 -15.35
C TRP A 277 -15.04 5.12 -16.44
N LEU A 278 -16.24 4.63 -16.80
CA LEU A 278 -16.46 3.64 -17.86
C LEU A 278 -16.33 4.23 -19.28
N ASN A 279 -16.25 5.55 -19.41
CA ASN A 279 -16.14 6.24 -20.70
C ASN A 279 -14.67 6.59 -21.06
N HIS A 280 -13.71 6.26 -20.18
CA HIS A 280 -12.30 6.39 -20.52
C HIS A 280 -11.85 5.15 -21.29
N HIS A 281 -11.24 5.36 -22.46
CA HIS A 281 -10.61 4.31 -23.25
C HIS A 281 -9.10 4.38 -23.04
N VAL A 282 -8.50 3.28 -22.59
CA VAL A 282 -7.05 3.16 -22.39
C VAL A 282 -6.37 2.74 -23.69
N ILE A 283 -7.13 2.09 -24.59
CA ILE A 283 -6.64 1.51 -25.85
C ILE A 283 -7.59 1.99 -26.96
N ASP A 284 -7.20 3.01 -27.69
CA ASP A 284 -7.64 3.32 -29.06
C ASP A 284 -6.49 3.06 -30.01
#